data_6eef78c6af7fbbba93db1553360c5b93
#
_entry.id   6eef78c6af7fbbba93db1553360c5b93
#
_cell.length_a   1.000
_cell.length_b   1.000
_cell.length_c   1.000
_cell.angle_alpha   90.00
_cell.angle_beta   90.00
_cell.angle_gamma   90.00
#
_symmetry.space_group_name_H-M   'P 1'
#
loop_
_entity.id
_entity.type
_entity.pdbx_description
1 polymer ?
#
loop_
_entity_poly.entity_id
_entity_poly.type
_entity_poly.pdbx_seq_one_letter_code
_entity_poly.pdbx_strand_id
1 'polypeptide(L)'
;YQAVGIKSAAHVYFNTVPDSLTVDQSAMLVGMLQNPSRWNPMKKDTTLSLKRREVVLSQMVKYGYLSEEDYEIYRKKPRGIDFQRVSHDAGLAPYFREVLRAKLDEILNEKDESGELIRKKADGTAYNVYSDGLKVYTTIDTRIQQHAEWAVEEHLSKELQAAFFKDISRRKKENYPFYNGIADKDRERIMRQAIEGSERHMILSGKLCPDCKRPKKYISAIRRDGKEYYSCDEDKGGCGEEWEKFDEKGIEKIFNTPVKAKVYAHGAYKDTLISPLDSIKYHKAILHASLMSVEPSTGHIKAWVGGIDFKYFKFDNVYQSRRQVGSTFKPLVYATALRMGKRPEDQVSAEQICIGNWCPKNSGGGYGFYSMRCALANSVNTVSARLMNEYGVDNVVHLAKKMGIKTPLPAVPSLSLGVAELPLFEMVGATSTFANGGVYIEPTFILRIEDKNGSVIYESDPVIDQALDPNVSYQMISMMKAVVDGSCGSGTGVRLRGGRAYAGIPYPTAGKTGTTQNNTDGWFMGLTPDLVTGVWVGAQDPTVRFNSTALGQGANTGLPIYGYFMKKVYADSNIKISKGDFAKPAGYDDYKRNLNINSAADFDDLMSDDLMVNPSGEIKETEEDLGTDELNQ
;
A
#
# COMPACT_ATOMS: atom_id res chain seq x y z
N TYR A 1 9.75 -14.54 22.77
CA TYR A 1 9.36 -13.15 22.92
C TYR A 1 10.58 -12.29 22.55
N GLN A 2 10.43 -11.41 21.56
CA GLN A 2 11.55 -10.60 21.03
C GLN A 2 11.70 -9.30 21.81
N ALA A 3 11.97 -9.38 23.11
CA ALA A 3 12.26 -8.21 23.96
C ALA A 3 13.78 -7.97 23.96
N VAL A 4 14.28 -7.21 22.99
CA VAL A 4 15.70 -6.89 22.87
C VAL A 4 15.98 -5.56 23.60
N GLY A 5 16.90 -5.59 24.55
CA GLY A 5 17.26 -4.45 25.41
C GLY A 5 16.33 -4.23 26.60
N ILE A 6 16.83 -3.49 27.60
CA ILE A 6 16.13 -3.28 28.88
C ILE A 6 14.80 -2.52 28.69
N LYS A 7 14.75 -1.53 27.80
CA LYS A 7 13.54 -0.73 27.55
C LYS A 7 12.40 -1.61 27.01
N SER A 8 12.72 -2.45 26.02
CA SER A 8 11.75 -3.40 25.46
C SER A 8 11.34 -4.47 26.47
N ALA A 9 12.28 -4.99 27.27
CA ALA A 9 12.00 -5.99 28.29
C ALA A 9 11.11 -5.44 29.42
N ALA A 10 11.36 -4.24 29.90
CA ALA A 10 10.53 -3.57 30.91
C ALA A 10 9.09 -3.39 30.41
N HIS A 11 8.93 -2.93 29.17
CA HIS A 11 7.62 -2.77 28.57
C HIS A 11 6.90 -4.11 28.34
N VAL A 12 7.58 -5.09 27.75
CA VAL A 12 6.97 -6.40 27.40
C VAL A 12 6.55 -7.20 28.63
N TYR A 13 7.40 -7.27 29.66
CA TYR A 13 7.14 -8.12 30.82
C TYR A 13 6.40 -7.43 31.94
N PHE A 14 6.52 -6.10 32.08
CA PHE A 14 6.01 -5.35 33.21
C PHE A 14 5.21 -4.10 32.85
N ASN A 15 4.99 -3.84 31.56
CA ASN A 15 4.24 -2.67 31.06
C ASN A 15 4.74 -1.34 31.67
N THR A 16 6.06 -1.19 31.78
CA THR A 16 6.70 -0.05 32.43
C THR A 16 7.96 0.39 31.69
N VAL A 17 8.56 1.50 32.13
CA VAL A 17 9.85 1.98 31.63
C VAL A 17 10.99 1.53 32.54
N PRO A 18 12.26 1.48 32.08
CA PRO A 18 13.39 1.02 32.88
C PRO A 18 13.52 1.68 34.23
N ASP A 19 13.34 3.00 34.29
CA ASP A 19 13.50 3.81 35.51
C ASP A 19 12.40 3.58 36.57
N SER A 20 11.30 2.93 36.18
CA SER A 20 10.16 2.58 37.03
C SER A 20 10.12 1.11 37.40
N LEU A 21 11.13 0.32 37.01
CA LEU A 21 11.23 -1.08 37.41
C LEU A 21 11.48 -1.18 38.92
N THR A 22 10.72 -2.04 39.60
CA THR A 22 11.02 -2.38 41.00
C THR A 22 12.25 -3.29 41.08
N VAL A 23 12.85 -3.38 42.27
CA VAL A 23 14.06 -4.19 42.53
C VAL A 23 13.83 -5.66 42.13
N ASP A 24 12.71 -6.23 42.49
CA ASP A 24 12.35 -7.62 42.15
C ASP A 24 12.10 -7.84 40.66
N GLN A 25 11.54 -6.84 39.96
CA GLN A 25 11.38 -6.87 38.50
C GLN A 25 12.73 -6.77 37.80
N SER A 26 13.59 -5.86 38.24
CA SER A 26 14.97 -5.69 37.74
C SER A 26 15.78 -6.97 37.93
N ALA A 27 15.74 -7.57 39.13
CA ALA A 27 16.40 -8.84 39.42
C ALA A 27 15.89 -10.00 38.55
N MET A 28 14.62 -10.01 38.19
CA MET A 28 14.06 -11.01 37.27
C MET A 28 14.63 -10.84 35.85
N LEU A 29 14.67 -9.61 35.31
CA LEU A 29 15.24 -9.35 33.99
C LEU A 29 16.75 -9.68 33.94
N VAL A 30 17.52 -9.29 34.96
CA VAL A 30 18.95 -9.64 35.08
C VAL A 30 19.11 -11.16 35.13
N GLY A 31 18.27 -11.86 35.89
CA GLY A 31 18.27 -13.31 35.97
C GLY A 31 18.08 -13.99 34.60
N MET A 32 17.29 -13.41 33.71
CA MET A 32 17.06 -13.92 32.36
C MET A 32 18.31 -13.84 31.47
N LEU A 33 19.23 -12.90 31.69
CA LEU A 33 20.40 -12.69 30.81
C LEU A 33 21.27 -13.95 30.69
N GLN A 34 21.33 -14.80 31.69
CA GLN A 34 22.11 -16.04 31.66
C GLN A 34 21.54 -17.04 30.64
N ASN A 35 20.23 -17.19 30.57
CA ASN A 35 19.53 -18.05 29.59
C ASN A 35 18.09 -17.59 29.46
N PRO A 36 17.80 -16.68 28.50
CA PRO A 36 16.48 -16.08 28.33
C PRO A 36 15.35 -17.08 28.10
N SER A 37 15.65 -18.20 27.44
CA SER A 37 14.67 -19.26 27.19
C SER A 37 14.36 -20.08 28.44
N ARG A 38 15.38 -20.43 29.24
CA ARG A 38 15.20 -21.25 30.44
C ARG A 38 14.53 -20.48 31.57
N TRP A 39 14.95 -19.24 31.81
CA TRP A 39 14.50 -18.41 32.94
C TRP A 39 13.34 -17.47 32.59
N ASN A 40 12.67 -17.71 31.48
CA ASN A 40 11.53 -16.89 31.03
C ASN A 40 10.38 -16.95 32.04
N PRO A 41 9.95 -15.81 32.61
CA PRO A 41 8.88 -15.76 33.60
C PRO A 41 7.49 -16.07 33.05
N MET A 42 7.34 -16.19 31.71
CA MET A 42 6.09 -16.56 31.03
C MET A 42 5.91 -18.07 30.89
N LYS A 43 6.88 -18.88 31.28
CA LYS A 43 6.72 -20.35 31.26
C LYS A 43 5.63 -20.83 32.24
N LYS A 44 5.04 -21.98 31.93
CA LYS A 44 4.05 -22.64 32.82
C LYS A 44 4.68 -22.97 34.17
N ASP A 45 5.90 -23.48 34.18
CA ASP A 45 6.67 -23.63 35.42
C ASP A 45 7.32 -22.30 35.82
N THR A 46 6.70 -21.68 36.82
CA THR A 46 7.10 -20.40 37.35
C THR A 46 8.25 -20.46 38.36
N THR A 47 8.53 -21.66 38.88
CA THR A 47 9.52 -21.85 39.96
C THR A 47 10.93 -21.53 39.51
N LEU A 48 11.26 -21.83 38.25
CA LEU A 48 12.59 -21.59 37.69
C LEU A 48 12.93 -20.09 37.66
N SER A 49 12.02 -19.25 37.17
CA SER A 49 12.23 -17.81 37.09
C SER A 49 12.33 -17.15 38.46
N LEU A 50 11.53 -17.60 39.42
CA LEU A 50 11.59 -17.14 40.81
C LEU A 50 12.90 -17.52 41.49
N LYS A 51 13.35 -18.79 41.39
CA LYS A 51 14.64 -19.24 41.91
C LYS A 51 15.80 -18.44 41.30
N ARG A 52 15.74 -18.14 40.01
CA ARG A 52 16.79 -17.35 39.37
C ARG A 52 16.80 -15.88 39.83
N ARG A 53 15.61 -15.27 40.03
CA ARG A 53 15.45 -13.95 40.66
C ARG A 53 16.08 -13.91 42.05
N GLU A 54 15.81 -14.93 42.85
CA GLU A 54 16.34 -15.06 44.21
C GLU A 54 17.89 -15.08 44.22
N VAL A 55 18.50 -15.80 43.28
CA VAL A 55 19.97 -15.77 43.10
C VAL A 55 20.47 -14.38 42.81
N VAL A 56 19.81 -13.58 41.98
CA VAL A 56 20.21 -12.20 41.69
C VAL A 56 20.07 -11.33 42.93
N LEU A 57 18.96 -11.42 43.65
CA LEU A 57 18.70 -10.68 44.88
C LEU A 57 19.76 -11.01 45.96
N SER A 58 20.14 -12.29 46.12
CA SER A 58 21.20 -12.68 47.06
C SER A 58 22.59 -12.14 46.69
N GLN A 59 22.88 -12.01 45.40
CA GLN A 59 24.11 -11.35 44.94
C GLN A 59 24.08 -9.85 45.27
N MET A 60 22.90 -9.20 45.12
CA MET A 60 22.75 -7.77 45.49
C MET A 60 23.04 -7.54 46.98
N VAL A 61 22.59 -8.44 47.85
CA VAL A 61 22.93 -8.42 49.27
C VAL A 61 24.43 -8.59 49.49
N LYS A 62 25.02 -9.65 48.89
CA LYS A 62 26.43 -9.97 48.99
C LYS A 62 27.35 -8.77 48.65
N TYR A 63 26.92 -7.98 47.64
CA TYR A 63 27.70 -6.81 47.18
C TYR A 63 27.24 -5.49 47.79
N GLY A 64 26.35 -5.51 48.79
CA GLY A 64 25.93 -4.32 49.53
C GLY A 64 24.94 -3.39 48.84
N TYR A 65 24.30 -3.86 47.78
CA TYR A 65 23.28 -3.12 47.04
C TYR A 65 21.85 -3.30 47.58
N LEU A 66 21.65 -4.27 48.50
CA LEU A 66 20.36 -4.58 49.11
C LEU A 66 20.57 -4.99 50.57
N SER A 67 19.68 -4.59 51.48
CA SER A 67 19.68 -5.05 52.87
C SER A 67 19.12 -6.50 52.98
N GLU A 68 19.45 -7.21 54.04
CA GLU A 68 18.88 -8.52 54.34
C GLU A 68 17.34 -8.43 54.54
N GLU A 69 16.87 -7.35 55.17
CA GLU A 69 15.45 -7.10 55.37
C GLU A 69 14.69 -6.94 54.03
N ASP A 70 15.22 -6.13 53.15
CA ASP A 70 14.65 -5.91 51.82
C ASP A 70 14.71 -7.19 50.96
N TYR A 71 15.78 -7.99 51.05
CA TYR A 71 15.88 -9.29 50.41
C TYR A 71 14.72 -10.19 50.81
N GLU A 72 14.42 -10.28 52.13
CA GLU A 72 13.30 -11.11 52.62
C GLU A 72 11.93 -10.61 52.13
N ILE A 73 11.80 -9.32 51.86
CA ILE A 73 10.60 -8.71 51.29
C ILE A 73 10.51 -9.06 49.79
N TYR A 74 11.55 -8.79 49.02
CA TYR A 74 11.52 -8.91 47.56
C TYR A 74 11.48 -10.37 47.10
N ARG A 75 12.13 -11.29 47.80
CA ARG A 75 12.08 -12.72 47.41
C ARG A 75 10.69 -13.34 47.52
N LYS A 76 9.84 -12.84 48.44
CA LYS A 76 8.47 -13.32 48.62
C LYS A 76 7.46 -12.69 47.69
N LYS A 77 7.79 -11.62 46.99
CA LYS A 77 6.90 -10.96 46.04
C LYS A 77 6.52 -11.91 44.89
N PRO A 78 5.28 -11.84 44.40
CA PRO A 78 4.87 -12.53 43.18
C PRO A 78 5.70 -12.02 41.99
N ARG A 79 5.60 -12.68 40.84
CA ARG A 79 6.36 -12.30 39.62
C ARG A 79 6.03 -10.88 39.13
N GLY A 80 4.85 -10.34 39.47
CA GLY A 80 4.43 -9.00 39.07
C GLY A 80 4.37 -8.79 37.54
N ILE A 81 4.12 -9.86 36.78
CA ILE A 81 4.07 -9.79 35.32
C ILE A 81 2.77 -9.11 34.87
N ASP A 82 2.94 -8.02 34.16
CA ASP A 82 1.89 -7.37 33.33
C ASP A 82 2.35 -7.46 31.88
N PHE A 83 2.12 -8.65 31.28
CA PHE A 83 2.67 -8.99 29.99
C PHE A 83 1.96 -8.25 28.86
N GLN A 84 2.68 -7.34 28.21
CA GLN A 84 2.24 -6.68 27.01
C GLN A 84 2.95 -7.31 25.80
N ARG A 85 2.20 -8.10 25.03
CA ARG A 85 2.73 -8.57 23.77
C ARG A 85 2.83 -7.39 22.82
N VAL A 86 4.04 -6.90 22.58
CA VAL A 86 4.28 -5.99 21.47
C VAL A 86 4.03 -6.77 20.19
N SER A 87 2.81 -6.70 19.71
CA SER A 87 2.45 -7.28 18.42
C SER A 87 2.90 -6.30 17.34
N HIS A 88 3.65 -6.79 16.35
CA HIS A 88 3.95 -6.02 15.14
C HIS A 88 2.66 -5.61 14.39
N ASP A 89 1.54 -6.25 14.71
CA ASP A 89 0.24 -6.00 14.13
C ASP A 89 -0.49 -4.79 14.78
N ALA A 90 -0.05 -4.35 15.97
CA ALA A 90 -0.69 -3.27 16.72
C ALA A 90 0.02 -1.91 16.53
N GLY A 91 -0.74 -0.83 16.71
CA GLY A 91 -0.23 0.55 16.62
C GLY A 91 -0.39 1.15 15.22
N LEU A 92 0.08 2.39 15.07
CA LEU A 92 -0.07 3.19 13.86
C LEU A 92 0.74 2.61 12.69
N ALA A 93 0.20 2.69 11.48
CA ALA A 93 0.85 2.36 10.21
C ALA A 93 1.48 0.94 10.16
N PRO A 94 0.76 -0.15 10.50
CA PRO A 94 1.37 -1.48 10.58
C PRO A 94 1.90 -1.98 9.22
N TYR A 95 1.20 -1.70 8.12
CA TYR A 95 1.66 -2.02 6.76
C TYR A 95 2.94 -1.26 6.40
N PHE A 96 2.96 0.04 6.65
CA PHE A 96 4.14 0.86 6.43
C PHE A 96 5.36 0.34 7.19
N ARG A 97 5.20 -0.07 8.44
CA ARG A 97 6.32 -0.61 9.25
C ARG A 97 6.92 -1.88 8.66
N GLU A 98 6.12 -2.75 8.03
CA GLU A 98 6.65 -3.92 7.35
C GLU A 98 7.38 -3.56 6.05
N VAL A 99 6.84 -2.64 5.26
CA VAL A 99 7.53 -2.12 4.07
C VAL A 99 8.83 -1.42 4.46
N LEU A 100 8.79 -0.58 5.51
CA LEU A 100 9.98 0.08 6.08
C LEU A 100 11.04 -0.94 6.50
N ARG A 101 10.64 -2.01 7.23
CA ARG A 101 11.56 -3.07 7.66
C ARG A 101 12.23 -3.76 6.46
N ALA A 102 11.45 -4.13 5.45
CA ALA A 102 11.99 -4.76 4.24
C ALA A 102 12.97 -3.83 3.50
N LYS A 103 12.65 -2.53 3.41
CA LYS A 103 13.53 -1.55 2.77
C LYS A 103 14.80 -1.28 3.57
N LEU A 104 14.70 -1.28 4.89
CA LEU A 104 15.88 -1.20 5.76
C LEU A 104 16.80 -2.41 5.58
N ASP A 105 16.24 -3.62 5.52
CA ASP A 105 17.03 -4.82 5.27
C ASP A 105 17.74 -4.75 3.89
N GLU A 106 17.07 -4.22 2.85
CA GLU A 106 17.65 -3.99 1.52
C GLU A 106 18.81 -2.98 1.60
N ILE A 107 18.58 -1.80 2.19
CA ILE A 107 19.59 -0.73 2.30
C ILE A 107 20.81 -1.20 3.10
N LEU A 108 20.60 -1.86 4.25
CA LEU A 108 21.69 -2.24 5.15
C LEU A 108 22.51 -3.44 4.65
N ASN A 109 21.96 -4.24 3.73
CA ASN A 109 22.63 -5.38 3.12
C ASN A 109 23.05 -5.12 1.65
N GLU A 110 22.97 -3.87 1.20
CA GLU A 110 23.39 -3.47 -0.13
C GLU A 110 24.88 -3.71 -0.32
N LYS A 111 25.24 -4.28 -1.47
CA LYS A 111 26.61 -4.63 -1.84
C LYS A 111 27.05 -3.85 -3.05
N ASP A 112 28.33 -3.53 -3.09
CA ASP A 112 28.98 -2.95 -4.25
C ASP A 112 29.22 -4.00 -5.37
N GLU A 113 29.83 -3.59 -6.46
CA GLU A 113 30.15 -4.46 -7.61
C GLU A 113 31.15 -5.58 -7.26
N SER A 114 31.94 -5.42 -6.18
CA SER A 114 32.84 -6.45 -5.65
C SER A 114 32.16 -7.48 -4.74
N GLY A 115 30.88 -7.25 -4.41
CA GLY A 115 30.11 -8.08 -3.50
C GLY A 115 30.32 -7.76 -2.02
N GLU A 116 31.05 -6.70 -1.69
CA GLU A 116 31.23 -6.21 -0.34
C GLU A 116 30.06 -5.32 0.12
N LEU A 117 29.79 -5.32 1.44
CA LEU A 117 28.77 -4.45 2.03
C LEU A 117 29.18 -2.98 1.87
N ILE A 118 28.31 -2.17 1.25
CA ILE A 118 28.48 -0.72 1.15
C ILE A 118 28.45 -0.10 2.58
N ARG A 119 27.55 -0.61 3.44
CA ARG A 119 27.35 -0.14 4.83
C ARG A 119 27.72 -1.24 5.80
N LYS A 120 28.85 -1.07 6.49
CA LYS A 120 29.37 -2.06 7.44
C LYS A 120 29.79 -1.41 8.75
N LYS A 121 29.67 -2.15 9.85
CA LYS A 121 30.18 -1.75 11.15
C LYS A 121 31.71 -1.79 11.17
N ALA A 122 32.31 -1.25 12.21
CA ALA A 122 33.78 -1.26 12.37
C ALA A 122 34.39 -2.68 12.36
N ASP A 123 33.62 -3.70 12.74
CA ASP A 123 34.02 -5.11 12.70
C ASP A 123 33.80 -5.77 11.33
N GLY A 124 33.36 -5.02 10.31
CA GLY A 124 33.10 -5.50 8.95
C GLY A 124 31.75 -6.18 8.78
N THR A 125 30.93 -6.36 9.82
CA THR A 125 29.61 -7.00 9.74
C THR A 125 28.51 -6.04 9.32
N ALA A 126 27.39 -6.56 8.77
CA ALA A 126 26.20 -5.79 8.44
C ALA A 126 25.53 -5.24 9.70
N TYR A 127 24.87 -4.09 9.55
CA TYR A 127 23.99 -3.57 10.59
C TYR A 127 22.73 -4.42 10.72
N ASN A 128 22.23 -4.58 11.94
CA ASN A 128 21.02 -5.31 12.25
C ASN A 128 19.95 -4.39 12.82
N VAL A 129 18.79 -4.33 12.16
CA VAL A 129 17.65 -3.47 12.52
C VAL A 129 17.18 -3.70 13.97
N TYR A 130 17.34 -4.91 14.49
CA TYR A 130 16.79 -5.30 15.81
C TYR A 130 17.78 -5.13 16.97
N SER A 131 19.09 -5.19 16.71
CA SER A 131 20.10 -5.28 17.76
C SER A 131 21.02 -4.07 17.88
N ASP A 132 21.21 -3.29 16.80
CA ASP A 132 22.27 -2.30 16.75
C ASP A 132 21.82 -0.88 17.16
N GLY A 133 20.54 -0.73 17.58
CA GLY A 133 20.02 0.53 18.12
C GLY A 133 19.95 1.67 17.10
N LEU A 134 19.64 1.33 15.86
CA LEU A 134 19.53 2.28 14.76
C LEU A 134 18.41 3.29 14.99
N LYS A 135 18.64 4.53 14.59
CA LYS A 135 17.62 5.58 14.52
C LYS A 135 17.24 5.81 13.06
N VAL A 136 15.98 5.56 12.74
CA VAL A 136 15.44 5.72 11.39
C VAL A 136 14.51 6.92 11.35
N TYR A 137 14.85 7.92 10.55
CA TYR A 137 14.04 9.10 10.33
C TYR A 137 13.16 8.88 9.12
N THR A 138 11.85 8.94 9.32
CA THR A 138 10.86 8.72 8.26
C THR A 138 10.07 9.98 7.97
N THR A 139 9.39 10.01 6.81
CA THR A 139 8.59 11.16 6.35
C THR A 139 7.14 11.13 6.83
N ILE A 140 6.68 10.01 7.40
CA ILE A 140 5.29 9.82 7.83
C ILE A 140 4.92 10.86 8.90
N ASP A 141 3.83 11.57 8.66
CA ASP A 141 3.19 12.41 9.67
C ASP A 141 2.14 11.60 10.42
N THR A 142 2.33 11.46 11.73
CA THR A 142 1.46 10.59 12.55
C THR A 142 0.00 11.04 12.60
N ARG A 143 -0.28 12.36 12.48
CA ARG A 143 -1.64 12.92 12.46
C ARG A 143 -2.30 12.65 11.13
N ILE A 144 -1.59 12.93 10.03
CA ILE A 144 -2.07 12.66 8.67
C ILE A 144 -2.32 11.15 8.51
N GLN A 145 -1.43 10.31 9.04
CA GLN A 145 -1.61 8.85 9.05
C GLN A 145 -2.86 8.40 9.81
N GLN A 146 -3.10 8.96 11.01
CA GLN A 146 -4.29 8.65 11.80
C GLN A 146 -5.58 9.04 11.06
N HIS A 147 -5.58 10.19 10.40
CA HIS A 147 -6.72 10.63 9.61
C HIS A 147 -6.95 9.75 8.38
N ALA A 148 -5.87 9.23 7.78
CA ALA A 148 -5.95 8.31 6.65
C ALA A 148 -6.52 6.94 7.05
N GLU A 149 -6.03 6.33 8.13
CA GLU A 149 -6.55 5.08 8.67
C GLU A 149 -8.02 5.21 9.06
N TRP A 150 -8.37 6.30 9.76
CA TRP A 150 -9.75 6.59 10.12
C TRP A 150 -10.67 6.74 8.90
N ALA A 151 -10.25 7.44 7.85
CA ALA A 151 -11.06 7.68 6.66
C ALA A 151 -11.35 6.39 5.88
N VAL A 152 -10.37 5.48 5.80
CA VAL A 152 -10.54 4.15 5.20
C VAL A 152 -11.57 3.35 5.99
N GLU A 153 -11.42 3.27 7.32
CA GLU A 153 -12.33 2.53 8.19
C GLU A 153 -13.75 3.14 8.16
N GLU A 154 -13.87 4.47 8.24
CA GLU A 154 -15.16 5.18 8.29
C GLU A 154 -16.05 4.85 7.09
N HIS A 155 -15.49 4.93 5.86
CA HIS A 155 -16.28 4.65 4.66
C HIS A 155 -16.57 3.17 4.45
N LEU A 156 -15.57 2.32 4.67
CA LEU A 156 -15.74 0.87 4.48
C LEU A 156 -16.71 0.29 5.50
N SER A 157 -16.54 0.61 6.80
CA SER A 157 -17.35 0.00 7.86
C SER A 157 -18.80 0.47 7.85
N LYS A 158 -19.04 1.77 7.65
CA LYS A 158 -20.37 2.36 7.80
C LYS A 158 -21.24 2.28 6.56
N GLU A 159 -20.64 2.29 5.36
CA GLU A 159 -21.42 2.43 4.13
C GLU A 159 -21.12 1.33 3.11
N LEU A 160 -19.86 1.20 2.68
CA LEU A 160 -19.53 0.52 1.45
C LEU A 160 -19.64 -1.01 1.58
N GLN A 161 -19.14 -1.60 2.69
CA GLN A 161 -19.18 -3.05 2.87
C GLN A 161 -20.61 -3.58 2.98
N ALA A 162 -21.49 -2.88 3.69
CA ALA A 162 -22.90 -3.26 3.80
C ALA A 162 -23.60 -3.19 2.43
N ALA A 163 -23.33 -2.12 1.66
CA ALA A 163 -23.85 -1.99 0.30
C ALA A 163 -23.32 -3.09 -0.63
N PHE A 164 -22.05 -3.46 -0.49
CA PHE A 164 -21.43 -4.54 -1.25
C PHE A 164 -22.06 -5.90 -0.92
N PHE A 165 -22.20 -6.24 0.35
CA PHE A 165 -22.86 -7.49 0.75
C PHE A 165 -24.31 -7.58 0.21
N LYS A 166 -25.06 -6.47 0.27
CA LYS A 166 -26.41 -6.38 -0.30
C LYS A 166 -26.40 -6.56 -1.82
N ASP A 167 -25.40 -6.01 -2.51
CA ASP A 167 -25.26 -6.14 -3.97
C ASP A 167 -24.95 -7.59 -4.37
N ILE A 168 -23.97 -8.23 -3.72
CA ILE A 168 -23.56 -9.61 -4.05
C ILE A 168 -24.51 -10.68 -3.53
N SER A 169 -25.34 -10.39 -2.50
CA SER A 169 -26.35 -11.34 -2.01
C SER A 169 -27.42 -11.70 -3.04
N ARG A 170 -27.56 -10.89 -4.10
CA ARG A 170 -28.46 -11.15 -5.23
C ARG A 170 -27.93 -12.18 -6.22
N ARG A 171 -26.69 -12.67 -6.01
CA ARG A 171 -26.06 -13.69 -6.86
C ARG A 171 -26.65 -15.06 -6.57
N LYS A 172 -26.51 -15.97 -7.53
CA LYS A 172 -26.81 -17.37 -7.30
C LYS A 172 -25.95 -17.91 -6.16
N LYS A 173 -26.53 -18.73 -5.29
CA LYS A 173 -25.88 -19.25 -4.08
C LYS A 173 -24.57 -19.98 -4.39
N GLU A 174 -24.56 -20.75 -5.47
CA GLU A 174 -23.37 -21.50 -5.93
C GLU A 174 -22.21 -20.58 -6.37
N ASN A 175 -22.51 -19.35 -6.82
CA ASN A 175 -21.51 -18.39 -7.28
C ASN A 175 -21.00 -17.48 -6.17
N TYR A 176 -21.67 -17.41 -5.01
CA TYR A 176 -21.24 -16.53 -3.92
C TYR A 176 -19.83 -16.89 -3.41
N PRO A 177 -18.90 -15.92 -3.25
CA PRO A 177 -19.03 -14.48 -3.46
C PRO A 177 -18.65 -13.98 -4.88
N PHE A 178 -18.39 -14.87 -5.82
CA PHE A 178 -17.91 -14.55 -7.17
C PHE A 178 -19.02 -13.98 -8.06
N TYR A 179 -18.66 -13.32 -9.14
CA TYR A 179 -19.65 -12.81 -10.13
C TYR A 179 -20.33 -13.96 -10.91
N ASN A 180 -21.56 -13.73 -11.35
CA ASN A 180 -22.38 -14.78 -11.96
C ASN A 180 -21.85 -15.36 -13.29
N GLY A 181 -20.93 -14.67 -13.96
CA GLY A 181 -20.31 -15.11 -15.20
C GLY A 181 -18.95 -15.81 -15.04
N ILE A 182 -18.55 -16.15 -13.80
CA ILE A 182 -17.31 -16.91 -13.58
C ILE A 182 -17.46 -18.34 -14.10
N ALA A 183 -16.45 -18.84 -14.81
CA ALA A 183 -16.41 -20.24 -15.21
C ALA A 183 -16.24 -21.15 -13.99
N ASP A 184 -16.94 -22.29 -13.96
CA ASP A 184 -16.88 -23.22 -12.84
C ASP A 184 -15.44 -23.66 -12.52
N LYS A 185 -14.66 -23.95 -13.55
CA LYS A 185 -13.23 -24.31 -13.43
C LYS A 185 -12.41 -23.25 -12.68
N ASP A 186 -12.65 -21.96 -12.97
CA ASP A 186 -11.93 -20.87 -12.31
C ASP A 186 -12.38 -20.71 -10.86
N ARG A 187 -13.68 -20.79 -10.61
CA ARG A 187 -14.26 -20.76 -9.26
C ARG A 187 -13.67 -21.87 -8.38
N GLU A 188 -13.65 -23.10 -8.89
CA GLU A 188 -13.09 -24.25 -8.19
C GLU A 188 -11.60 -24.10 -7.94
N ARG A 189 -10.84 -23.64 -8.93
CA ARG A 189 -9.40 -23.37 -8.79
C ARG A 189 -9.11 -22.35 -7.70
N ILE A 190 -9.84 -21.20 -7.71
CA ILE A 190 -9.66 -20.12 -6.73
C ILE A 190 -10.04 -20.60 -5.32
N MET A 191 -11.14 -21.36 -5.19
CA MET A 191 -11.56 -21.90 -3.89
C MET A 191 -10.58 -22.95 -3.37
N ARG A 192 -10.10 -23.85 -4.23
CA ARG A 192 -9.09 -24.84 -3.87
C ARG A 192 -7.82 -24.18 -3.35
N GLN A 193 -7.29 -23.20 -4.08
CA GLN A 193 -6.09 -22.45 -3.65
C GLN A 193 -6.31 -21.76 -2.29
N ALA A 194 -7.49 -21.19 -2.05
CA ALA A 194 -7.81 -20.55 -0.78
C ALA A 194 -7.93 -21.56 0.38
N ILE A 195 -8.50 -22.74 0.13
CA ILE A 195 -8.60 -23.82 1.10
C ILE A 195 -7.19 -24.36 1.42
N GLU A 196 -6.42 -24.73 0.41
CA GLU A 196 -5.08 -25.28 0.56
C GLU A 196 -4.08 -24.32 1.22
N GLY A 197 -4.22 -23.01 0.95
CA GLY A 197 -3.43 -21.94 1.57
C GLY A 197 -3.87 -21.58 2.99
N SER A 198 -5.01 -22.07 3.48
CA SER A 198 -5.47 -21.79 4.84
C SER A 198 -4.64 -22.53 5.88
N GLU A 199 -4.36 -21.87 7.01
CA GLU A 199 -3.62 -22.48 8.13
C GLU A 199 -4.29 -23.78 8.58
N ARG A 200 -5.63 -23.82 8.64
CA ARG A 200 -6.38 -25.03 8.99
C ARG A 200 -6.09 -26.19 8.05
N HIS A 201 -6.11 -25.97 6.73
CA HIS A 201 -5.78 -27.03 5.77
C HIS A 201 -4.33 -27.47 5.86
N MET A 202 -3.39 -26.52 6.04
CA MET A 202 -1.97 -26.85 6.22
C MET A 202 -1.73 -27.73 7.46
N ILE A 203 -2.46 -27.47 8.56
CA ILE A 203 -2.40 -28.32 9.76
C ILE A 203 -2.98 -29.71 9.46
N LEU A 204 -4.21 -29.79 8.96
CA LEU A 204 -4.91 -31.05 8.70
C LEU A 204 -4.18 -31.94 7.67
N SER A 205 -3.45 -31.34 6.72
CA SER A 205 -2.66 -32.03 5.72
C SER A 205 -1.20 -32.30 6.13
N GLY A 206 -0.82 -32.01 7.39
CA GLY A 206 0.53 -32.24 7.91
C GLY A 206 1.61 -31.32 7.29
N LYS A 207 1.23 -30.16 6.75
CA LYS A 207 2.17 -29.17 6.22
C LYS A 207 2.63 -28.15 7.26
N LEU A 208 1.90 -28.04 8.39
CA LEU A 208 2.15 -27.06 9.45
C LEU A 208 1.81 -27.67 10.82
N CYS A 209 2.68 -27.52 11.81
CA CYS A 209 2.40 -27.93 13.19
C CYS A 209 1.34 -27.00 13.82
N PRO A 210 0.32 -27.54 14.51
CA PRO A 210 -0.73 -26.74 15.16
C PRO A 210 -0.20 -25.86 16.31
N ASP A 211 0.85 -26.29 17.01
CA ASP A 211 1.41 -25.59 18.17
C ASP A 211 2.55 -24.63 17.76
N CYS A 212 3.70 -25.15 17.33
CA CYS A 212 4.91 -24.35 17.08
C CYS A 212 4.98 -23.74 15.68
N LYS A 213 4.00 -24.00 14.79
CA LYS A 213 3.91 -23.52 13.40
C LYS A 213 5.12 -23.88 12.52
N ARG A 214 5.86 -24.93 12.86
CA ARG A 214 6.95 -25.43 12.02
C ARG A 214 6.43 -26.11 10.77
N PRO A 215 7.13 -25.96 9.63
CA PRO A 215 6.69 -26.48 8.34
C PRO A 215 6.94 -28.00 8.24
N LYS A 216 6.42 -28.61 7.15
CA LYS A 216 6.42 -30.05 6.86
C LYS A 216 7.76 -30.77 7.13
N LYS A 217 8.92 -30.13 6.94
CA LYS A 217 10.23 -30.76 7.16
C LYS A 217 10.45 -31.24 8.61
N TYR A 218 9.70 -30.72 9.58
CA TYR A 218 9.72 -31.11 10.98
C TYR A 218 8.59 -32.07 11.35
N ILE A 219 7.76 -32.50 10.38
CA ILE A 219 6.56 -33.29 10.63
C ILE A 219 6.73 -34.67 10.02
N SER A 220 6.48 -35.70 10.81
CA SER A 220 6.49 -37.11 10.41
C SER A 220 5.08 -37.71 10.54
N ALA A 221 4.73 -38.66 9.67
CA ALA A 221 3.54 -39.46 9.84
C ALA A 221 3.85 -40.66 10.75
N ILE A 222 3.00 -40.90 11.73
CA ILE A 222 3.14 -42.03 12.69
C ILE A 222 1.82 -42.80 12.74
N ARG A 223 1.87 -44.07 13.19
CA ARG A 223 0.70 -44.94 13.36
C ARG A 223 0.63 -45.44 14.79
N ARG A 224 -0.53 -45.27 15.45
CA ARG A 224 -0.84 -45.79 16.79
C ARG A 224 -2.24 -46.37 16.80
N ASP A 225 -2.40 -47.54 17.40
CA ASP A 225 -3.70 -48.22 17.59
C ASP A 225 -4.56 -48.30 16.31
N GLY A 226 -3.89 -48.52 15.16
CA GLY A 226 -4.56 -48.63 13.86
C GLY A 226 -4.93 -47.28 13.20
N LYS A 227 -4.71 -46.15 13.87
CA LYS A 227 -4.94 -44.82 13.35
C LYS A 227 -3.65 -44.12 12.93
N GLU A 228 -3.77 -43.22 11.95
CA GLU A 228 -2.64 -42.41 11.47
C GLU A 228 -2.68 -41.03 12.12
N TYR A 229 -1.51 -40.54 12.53
CA TYR A 229 -1.30 -39.22 13.12
C TYR A 229 -0.13 -38.53 12.42
N TYR A 230 -0.06 -37.22 12.57
CA TYR A 230 1.14 -36.42 12.32
C TYR A 230 1.80 -36.12 13.66
N SER A 231 3.14 -36.14 13.71
CA SER A 231 3.95 -35.74 14.86
C SER A 231 4.93 -34.65 14.45
N CYS A 232 5.03 -33.58 15.23
CA CYS A 232 6.08 -32.57 15.11
C CYS A 232 7.34 -33.10 15.78
N ASP A 233 8.18 -33.79 15.02
CA ASP A 233 9.29 -34.65 15.38
C ASP A 233 10.37 -33.91 16.17
N GLU A 234 10.58 -34.29 17.43
CA GLU A 234 11.57 -33.67 18.31
C GLU A 234 13.00 -33.95 17.83
N ASP A 235 13.28 -35.09 17.23
CA ASP A 235 14.60 -35.44 16.69
C ASP A 235 14.99 -34.56 15.52
N LYS A 236 13.99 -34.04 14.80
CA LYS A 236 14.16 -33.02 13.76
C LYS A 236 14.15 -31.60 14.29
N GLY A 237 14.02 -31.40 15.60
CA GLY A 237 13.89 -30.12 16.25
C GLY A 237 12.44 -29.60 16.31
N GLY A 238 11.45 -30.48 16.20
CA GLY A 238 10.03 -30.18 16.42
C GLY A 238 9.69 -29.93 17.90
N CYS A 239 8.40 -29.83 18.22
CA CYS A 239 7.89 -29.59 19.58
C CYS A 239 7.23 -30.80 20.23
N GLY A 240 7.18 -31.95 19.57
CA GLY A 240 6.52 -33.16 20.07
C GLY A 240 5.00 -33.21 19.92
N GLU A 241 4.35 -32.17 19.42
CA GLU A 241 2.89 -32.14 19.24
C GLU A 241 2.42 -33.17 18.23
N GLU A 242 1.35 -33.91 18.58
CA GLU A 242 0.74 -34.93 17.73
C GLU A 242 -0.72 -34.59 17.45
N TRP A 243 -1.19 -34.84 16.22
CA TRP A 243 -2.57 -34.64 15.82
C TRP A 243 -3.03 -35.66 14.78
N GLU A 244 -4.33 -35.91 14.73
CA GLU A 244 -4.94 -36.89 13.84
C GLU A 244 -4.71 -36.54 12.36
N LYS A 245 -4.38 -37.54 11.56
CA LYS A 245 -4.24 -37.43 10.09
C LYS A 245 -5.58 -37.79 9.46
N PHE A 246 -6.09 -36.89 8.63
CA PHE A 246 -7.35 -37.06 7.90
C PHE A 246 -7.06 -37.33 6.41
N ASP A 247 -7.91 -38.14 5.80
CA ASP A 247 -8.00 -38.27 4.34
C ASP A 247 -8.72 -37.04 3.74
N GLU A 248 -8.74 -36.95 2.40
CA GLU A 248 -9.38 -35.82 1.71
C GLU A 248 -10.86 -35.66 2.08
N LYS A 249 -11.61 -36.77 2.22
CA LYS A 249 -13.02 -36.73 2.61
C LYS A 249 -13.20 -36.25 4.05
N GLY A 250 -12.32 -36.64 4.95
CA GLY A 250 -12.30 -36.13 6.33
C GLY A 250 -12.03 -34.65 6.40
N ILE A 251 -11.05 -34.15 5.62
CA ILE A 251 -10.74 -32.73 5.51
C ILE A 251 -11.97 -31.96 4.93
N GLU A 252 -12.57 -32.46 3.86
CA GLU A 252 -13.77 -31.86 3.26
C GLU A 252 -14.93 -31.78 4.28
N LYS A 253 -15.19 -32.85 5.03
CA LYS A 253 -16.19 -32.86 6.10
C LYS A 253 -15.92 -31.80 7.15
N ILE A 254 -14.66 -31.65 7.61
CA ILE A 254 -14.26 -30.62 8.58
C ILE A 254 -14.50 -29.23 8.01
N PHE A 255 -14.17 -28.99 6.74
CA PHE A 255 -14.39 -27.70 6.10
C PHE A 255 -15.86 -27.33 5.93
N ASN A 256 -16.74 -28.29 5.84
CA ASN A 256 -18.20 -28.10 5.72
C ASN A 256 -18.93 -28.09 7.07
N THR A 257 -18.27 -28.44 8.19
CA THR A 257 -18.90 -28.51 9.52
C THR A 257 -18.80 -27.14 10.22
N PRO A 258 -19.92 -26.52 10.65
CA PRO A 258 -19.88 -25.26 11.38
C PRO A 258 -19.16 -25.37 12.72
N VAL A 259 -18.30 -24.38 12.99
CA VAL A 259 -17.54 -24.25 14.24
C VAL A 259 -17.67 -22.82 14.78
N LYS A 260 -17.49 -22.64 16.09
CA LYS A 260 -17.36 -21.30 16.67
C LYS A 260 -16.09 -20.64 16.13
N ALA A 261 -16.24 -19.50 15.48
CA ALA A 261 -15.14 -18.75 14.89
C ALA A 261 -15.35 -17.25 15.04
N LYS A 262 -14.25 -16.50 15.04
CA LYS A 262 -14.27 -15.03 14.92
C LYS A 262 -14.06 -14.65 13.46
N VAL A 263 -14.98 -13.86 12.93
CA VAL A 263 -14.85 -13.28 11.59
C VAL A 263 -14.59 -11.78 11.68
N TYR A 264 -13.82 -11.27 10.72
CA TYR A 264 -13.58 -9.84 10.61
C TYR A 264 -14.86 -9.08 10.21
N ALA A 265 -15.14 -7.97 10.86
CA ALA A 265 -16.35 -7.16 10.65
C ALA A 265 -16.02 -5.66 10.75
N HIS A 266 -15.10 -5.19 9.91
CA HIS A 266 -14.59 -3.80 9.83
C HIS A 266 -14.47 -3.10 11.20
N GLY A 267 -13.24 -2.94 11.70
CA GLY A 267 -12.92 -2.36 13.00
C GLY A 267 -13.30 -3.21 14.22
N ALA A 268 -13.94 -4.37 14.01
CA ALA A 268 -14.37 -5.29 15.06
C ALA A 268 -14.30 -6.75 14.63
N TYR A 269 -14.50 -7.66 15.60
CA TYR A 269 -14.59 -9.10 15.36
C TYR A 269 -15.93 -9.60 15.87
N LYS A 270 -16.60 -10.43 15.07
CA LYS A 270 -17.86 -11.02 15.42
C LYS A 270 -17.67 -12.52 15.68
N ASP A 271 -18.07 -12.95 16.89
CA ASP A 271 -18.21 -14.37 17.18
C ASP A 271 -19.42 -14.94 16.43
N THR A 272 -19.21 -16.03 15.71
CA THR A 272 -20.26 -16.66 14.90
C THR A 272 -20.07 -18.18 14.81
N LEU A 273 -21.14 -18.88 14.45
CA LEU A 273 -21.09 -20.30 14.10
C LEU A 273 -21.06 -20.38 12.58
N ILE A 274 -19.93 -20.78 12.02
CA ILE A 274 -19.70 -20.78 10.57
C ILE A 274 -18.78 -21.94 10.18
N SER A 275 -19.02 -22.54 9.00
CA SER A 275 -18.08 -23.53 8.48
C SER A 275 -16.77 -22.87 8.02
N PRO A 276 -15.60 -23.56 8.11
CA PRO A 276 -14.35 -23.04 7.55
C PRO A 276 -14.45 -22.63 6.08
N LEU A 277 -15.20 -23.38 5.28
CA LEU A 277 -15.45 -23.07 3.87
C LEU A 277 -16.23 -21.76 3.71
N ASP A 278 -17.30 -21.57 4.47
CA ASP A 278 -18.10 -20.34 4.41
C ASP A 278 -17.34 -19.15 5.01
N SER A 279 -16.49 -19.39 6.00
CA SER A 279 -15.56 -18.36 6.52
C SER A 279 -14.60 -17.88 5.43
N ILE A 280 -14.04 -18.76 4.61
CA ILE A 280 -13.20 -18.39 3.46
C ILE A 280 -14.00 -17.55 2.46
N LYS A 281 -15.22 -17.99 2.09
CA LYS A 281 -16.10 -17.24 1.18
C LYS A 281 -16.44 -15.85 1.74
N TYR A 282 -16.74 -15.77 3.03
CA TYR A 282 -17.03 -14.52 3.72
C TYR A 282 -15.84 -13.55 3.66
N HIS A 283 -14.62 -14.02 3.99
CA HIS A 283 -13.44 -13.16 3.95
C HIS A 283 -13.03 -12.75 2.52
N LYS A 284 -13.30 -13.59 1.51
CA LYS A 284 -13.15 -13.19 0.10
C LYS A 284 -14.12 -12.07 -0.32
N ALA A 285 -15.26 -11.94 0.35
CA ALA A 285 -16.24 -10.88 0.12
C ALA A 285 -15.94 -9.59 0.91
N ILE A 286 -14.86 -9.52 1.67
CA ILE A 286 -14.43 -8.30 2.33
C ILE A 286 -13.75 -7.38 1.31
N LEU A 287 -14.20 -6.13 1.27
CA LEU A 287 -13.56 -5.09 0.47
C LEU A 287 -12.28 -4.61 1.18
N HIS A 288 -11.26 -4.39 0.39
CA HIS A 288 -10.00 -3.79 0.79
C HIS A 288 -9.90 -2.36 0.28
N ALA A 289 -9.13 -1.55 0.97
CA ALA A 289 -8.75 -0.23 0.50
C ALA A 289 -7.28 0.03 0.83
N SER A 290 -6.67 0.88 0.02
CA SER A 290 -5.37 1.47 0.31
C SER A 290 -5.39 2.96 0.04
N LEU A 291 -4.58 3.71 0.80
CA LEU A 291 -4.40 5.15 0.65
C LEU A 291 -2.92 5.48 0.82
N MET A 292 -2.41 6.30 -0.07
CA MET A 292 -1.09 6.91 0.05
C MET A 292 -1.20 8.41 -0.21
N SER A 293 -0.55 9.21 0.63
CA SER A 293 -0.52 10.67 0.50
C SER A 293 0.92 11.17 0.49
N VAL A 294 1.26 12.03 -0.48
CA VAL A 294 2.60 12.55 -0.73
C VAL A 294 2.56 14.07 -0.76
N GLU A 295 3.57 14.71 -0.20
CA GLU A 295 3.88 16.13 -0.37
C GLU A 295 4.62 16.30 -1.71
N PRO A 296 4.01 16.95 -2.73
CA PRO A 296 4.54 16.94 -4.09
C PRO A 296 5.88 17.68 -4.22
N SER A 297 6.12 18.72 -3.41
CA SER A 297 7.34 19.54 -3.45
C SER A 297 8.59 18.84 -2.92
N THR A 298 8.43 17.76 -2.16
CA THR A 298 9.54 17.03 -1.51
C THR A 298 9.57 15.55 -1.86
N GLY A 299 8.49 15.01 -2.41
CA GLY A 299 8.31 13.56 -2.57
C GLY A 299 8.06 12.82 -1.25
N HIS A 300 7.93 13.51 -0.12
CA HIS A 300 7.76 12.90 1.19
C HIS A 300 6.40 12.23 1.35
N ILE A 301 6.39 10.95 1.64
CA ILE A 301 5.17 10.21 1.95
C ILE A 301 4.69 10.58 3.35
N LYS A 302 3.51 11.18 3.46
CA LYS A 302 2.93 11.65 4.74
C LYS A 302 1.97 10.63 5.36
N ALA A 303 1.32 9.78 4.54
CA ALA A 303 0.46 8.71 5.01
C ALA A 303 0.55 7.48 4.11
N TRP A 304 0.41 6.30 4.74
CA TRP A 304 0.46 5.00 4.08
C TRP A 304 -0.50 4.02 4.76
N VAL A 305 -1.61 3.73 4.11
CA VAL A 305 -2.58 2.72 4.54
C VAL A 305 -2.57 1.59 3.52
N GLY A 306 -1.87 0.49 3.81
CA GLY A 306 -1.70 -0.63 2.89
C GLY A 306 -2.88 -1.60 2.84
N GLY A 307 -3.81 -1.50 3.79
CA GLY A 307 -4.99 -2.37 3.89
C GLY A 307 -5.85 -2.03 5.09
N ILE A 308 -6.83 -2.89 5.36
CA ILE A 308 -7.91 -2.62 6.32
C ILE A 308 -7.64 -3.17 7.73
N ASP A 309 -6.86 -4.25 7.85
CA ASP A 309 -6.49 -4.86 9.13
C ASP A 309 -5.25 -5.74 8.93
N PHE A 310 -4.11 -5.30 9.45
CA PHE A 310 -2.83 -6.00 9.27
C PHE A 310 -2.78 -7.36 9.96
N LYS A 311 -3.58 -7.60 10.98
CA LYS A 311 -3.64 -8.89 11.67
C LYS A 311 -4.19 -10.00 10.78
N TYR A 312 -5.21 -9.69 9.98
CA TYR A 312 -5.90 -10.66 9.11
C TYR A 312 -5.44 -10.61 7.65
N PHE A 313 -5.10 -9.43 7.15
CA PHE A 313 -4.79 -9.18 5.75
C PHE A 313 -3.40 -8.54 5.64
N LYS A 314 -2.37 -9.37 5.58
CA LYS A 314 -0.96 -8.94 5.63
C LYS A 314 -0.46 -8.28 4.34
N PHE A 315 -1.18 -8.46 3.24
CA PHE A 315 -0.74 -7.99 1.93
C PHE A 315 -0.89 -6.47 1.80
N ASP A 316 0.20 -5.78 1.47
CA ASP A 316 0.22 -4.34 1.26
C ASP A 316 -0.29 -3.96 -0.13
N ASN A 317 -1.37 -3.17 -0.19
CA ASN A 317 -1.99 -2.77 -1.45
C ASN A 317 -1.46 -1.43 -1.99
N VAL A 318 -0.54 -0.76 -1.31
CA VAL A 318 0.11 0.47 -1.82
C VAL A 318 1.26 0.11 -2.75
N TYR A 319 2.11 -0.83 -2.35
CA TYR A 319 3.36 -1.14 -3.05
C TYR A 319 3.36 -2.51 -3.75
N GLN A 320 2.81 -3.54 -3.10
CA GLN A 320 2.87 -4.92 -3.61
C GLN A 320 1.76 -5.23 -4.60
N SER A 321 0.58 -4.60 -4.44
CA SER A 321 -0.59 -4.84 -5.28
C SER A 321 -0.45 -4.14 -6.62
N ARG A 322 -0.66 -4.88 -7.70
CA ARG A 322 -0.82 -4.31 -9.05
C ARG A 322 -2.27 -4.45 -9.44
N ARG A 323 -2.92 -3.33 -9.72
CA ARG A 323 -4.34 -3.25 -10.03
C ARG A 323 -4.56 -2.42 -11.27
N GLN A 324 -5.55 -2.80 -12.06
CA GLN A 324 -5.92 -2.06 -13.25
C GLN A 324 -6.34 -0.63 -12.87
N VAL A 325 -5.64 0.37 -13.43
CA VAL A 325 -5.79 1.77 -13.00
C VAL A 325 -7.00 2.47 -13.62
N GLY A 326 -7.54 1.92 -14.70
CA GLY A 326 -8.70 2.49 -15.38
C GLY A 326 -8.50 3.96 -15.76
N SER A 327 -9.55 4.74 -15.67
CA SER A 327 -9.54 6.15 -16.07
C SER A 327 -8.61 7.08 -15.27
N THR A 328 -7.92 6.61 -14.22
CA THR A 328 -6.87 7.41 -13.56
C THR A 328 -5.60 7.53 -14.41
N PHE A 329 -5.45 6.72 -15.44
CA PHE A 329 -4.38 6.83 -16.43
C PHE A 329 -4.60 7.97 -17.44
N LYS A 330 -5.84 8.41 -17.67
CA LYS A 330 -6.18 9.43 -18.68
C LYS A 330 -5.39 10.73 -18.55
N PRO A 331 -5.11 11.29 -17.36
CA PRO A 331 -4.28 12.49 -17.25
C PRO A 331 -2.94 12.41 -17.98
N LEU A 332 -2.29 11.23 -18.04
CA LEU A 332 -1.05 11.02 -18.80
C LEU A 332 -1.26 11.16 -20.31
N VAL A 333 -2.36 10.62 -20.83
CA VAL A 333 -2.74 10.76 -22.26
C VAL A 333 -3.01 12.21 -22.61
N TYR A 334 -3.75 12.92 -21.75
CA TYR A 334 -4.08 14.33 -21.96
C TYR A 334 -2.85 15.25 -21.81
N ALA A 335 -1.96 14.95 -20.85
CA ALA A 335 -0.71 15.67 -20.69
C ALA A 335 0.21 15.51 -21.93
N THR A 336 0.24 14.32 -22.52
CA THR A 336 0.96 14.09 -23.79
C THR A 336 0.37 14.96 -24.90
N ALA A 337 -0.97 15.01 -25.04
CA ALA A 337 -1.61 15.85 -26.06
C ALA A 337 -1.35 17.34 -25.83
N LEU A 338 -1.36 17.83 -24.57
CA LEU A 338 -1.02 19.20 -24.23
C LEU A 338 0.44 19.52 -24.53
N ARG A 339 1.38 18.62 -24.20
CA ARG A 339 2.79 18.74 -24.53
C ARG A 339 3.02 18.85 -26.04
N MET A 340 2.15 18.22 -26.81
CA MET A 340 2.19 18.24 -28.30
C MET A 340 1.29 19.32 -28.92
N GLY A 341 1.01 20.41 -28.17
CA GLY A 341 0.37 21.64 -28.70
C GLY A 341 -1.16 21.71 -28.59
N LYS A 342 -1.85 20.66 -28.08
CA LYS A 342 -3.29 20.78 -27.79
C LYS A 342 -3.53 21.73 -26.62
N ARG A 343 -4.75 22.30 -26.60
CA ARG A 343 -5.18 23.24 -25.55
C ARG A 343 -6.38 22.67 -24.78
N PRO A 344 -6.56 23.01 -23.52
CA PRO A 344 -7.72 22.56 -22.72
C PRO A 344 -9.08 22.85 -23.35
N GLU A 345 -9.18 23.90 -24.16
CA GLU A 345 -10.39 24.35 -24.83
C GLU A 345 -10.63 23.73 -26.21
N ASP A 346 -9.64 23.03 -26.78
CA ASP A 346 -9.74 22.41 -28.11
C ASP A 346 -10.84 21.36 -28.12
N GLN A 347 -11.67 21.39 -29.16
CA GLN A 347 -12.80 20.51 -29.34
C GLN A 347 -12.35 19.18 -29.94
N VAL A 348 -12.74 18.09 -29.31
CA VAL A 348 -12.45 16.73 -29.77
C VAL A 348 -13.77 15.95 -29.88
N SER A 349 -13.95 15.23 -30.99
CA SER A 349 -15.15 14.44 -31.22
C SER A 349 -15.26 13.28 -30.24
N ALA A 350 -16.44 13.12 -29.64
CA ALA A 350 -16.81 11.98 -28.78
C ALA A 350 -17.53 10.85 -29.55
N GLU A 351 -17.65 11.00 -30.87
CA GLU A 351 -18.22 9.95 -31.70
C GLU A 351 -17.43 8.65 -31.61
N GLN A 352 -18.07 7.54 -31.94
CA GLN A 352 -17.45 6.23 -31.95
C GLN A 352 -16.14 6.24 -32.76
N ILE A 353 -15.11 5.64 -32.23
CA ILE A 353 -13.83 5.39 -32.90
C ILE A 353 -13.50 3.90 -32.77
N CYS A 354 -12.92 3.33 -33.84
CA CYS A 354 -12.29 2.01 -33.81
C CYS A 354 -10.83 2.15 -34.20
N ILE A 355 -9.94 1.54 -33.43
CA ILE A 355 -8.49 1.48 -33.69
C ILE A 355 -8.15 0.00 -33.89
N GLY A 356 -7.98 -0.42 -35.15
CA GLY A 356 -8.00 -1.84 -35.50
C GLY A 356 -9.33 -2.49 -35.08
N ASN A 357 -9.26 -3.57 -34.31
CA ASN A 357 -10.43 -4.30 -33.84
C ASN A 357 -10.97 -3.77 -32.48
N TRP A 358 -10.38 -2.72 -31.93
CA TRP A 358 -10.79 -2.18 -30.64
C TRP A 358 -11.66 -0.93 -30.81
N CYS A 359 -12.92 -1.02 -30.34
CA CYS A 359 -13.90 0.07 -30.42
C CYS A 359 -14.40 0.45 -29.01
N PRO A 360 -13.78 1.40 -28.31
CA PRO A 360 -14.20 1.81 -26.98
C PRO A 360 -15.58 2.48 -26.99
N LYS A 361 -16.36 2.25 -25.93
CA LYS A 361 -17.68 2.86 -25.74
C LYS A 361 -17.66 3.84 -24.56
N ASN A 362 -18.45 4.92 -24.66
CA ASN A 362 -18.66 5.85 -23.55
C ASN A 362 -19.68 5.31 -22.54
N SER A 363 -19.43 5.47 -21.25
CA SER A 363 -20.30 4.96 -20.18
C SER A 363 -21.61 5.76 -19.99
N GLY A 364 -21.79 6.88 -20.65
CA GLY A 364 -22.94 7.77 -20.48
C GLY A 364 -23.51 8.31 -21.79
N GLY A 365 -23.16 7.71 -22.93
CA GLY A 365 -23.74 8.13 -24.23
C GLY A 365 -23.24 9.48 -24.73
N GLY A 366 -21.99 9.85 -24.47
CA GLY A 366 -21.42 11.10 -25.00
C GLY A 366 -21.29 11.06 -26.53
N TYR A 367 -21.99 11.97 -27.18
CA TYR A 367 -21.92 12.22 -28.62
C TYR A 367 -21.53 13.68 -28.88
N GLY A 368 -21.14 14.00 -30.10
CA GLY A 368 -20.77 15.35 -30.50
C GLY A 368 -19.35 15.72 -30.10
N PHE A 369 -19.14 16.98 -29.77
CA PHE A 369 -17.83 17.52 -29.46
C PHE A 369 -17.72 17.93 -27.98
N TYR A 370 -16.58 17.67 -27.38
CA TYR A 370 -16.21 18.11 -26.04
C TYR A 370 -14.89 18.89 -26.11
N SER A 371 -14.79 19.98 -25.32
CA SER A 371 -13.45 20.49 -25.04
C SER A 371 -12.62 19.42 -24.33
N MET A 372 -11.29 19.41 -24.49
CA MET A 372 -10.42 18.47 -23.78
C MET A 372 -10.67 18.52 -22.27
N ARG A 373 -10.84 19.73 -21.71
CA ARG A 373 -11.20 19.95 -20.30
C ARG A 373 -12.44 19.16 -19.89
N CYS A 374 -13.54 19.34 -20.63
CA CYS A 374 -14.81 18.69 -20.27
C CYS A 374 -14.84 17.21 -20.60
N ALA A 375 -14.08 16.78 -21.61
CA ALA A 375 -13.90 15.36 -21.89
C ALA A 375 -13.15 14.64 -20.76
N LEU A 376 -12.11 15.26 -20.17
CA LEU A 376 -11.43 14.73 -18.99
C LEU A 376 -12.34 14.74 -17.76
N ALA A 377 -13.08 15.84 -17.53
CA ALA A 377 -14.00 15.99 -16.40
C ALA A 377 -15.07 14.89 -16.38
N ASN A 378 -15.62 14.57 -17.55
CA ASN A 378 -16.64 13.54 -17.72
C ASN A 378 -16.05 12.15 -18.04
N SER A 379 -14.72 12.06 -18.09
CA SER A 379 -14.01 10.81 -18.36
C SER A 379 -14.42 10.10 -19.67
N VAL A 380 -14.61 10.89 -20.76
CA VAL A 380 -15.06 10.39 -22.07
C VAL A 380 -14.02 9.44 -22.67
N ASN A 381 -14.42 8.20 -22.96
CA ASN A 381 -13.52 7.15 -23.40
C ASN A 381 -13.04 7.34 -24.84
N THR A 382 -13.97 7.69 -25.72
CA THR A 382 -13.69 7.87 -27.16
C THR A 382 -12.73 9.03 -27.42
N VAL A 383 -12.83 10.11 -26.64
CA VAL A 383 -11.88 11.23 -26.69
C VAL A 383 -10.49 10.77 -26.27
N SER A 384 -10.36 10.06 -25.15
CA SER A 384 -9.06 9.53 -24.70
C SER A 384 -8.44 8.59 -25.74
N ALA A 385 -9.25 7.76 -26.40
CA ALA A 385 -8.79 6.87 -27.46
C ALA A 385 -8.32 7.63 -28.70
N ARG A 386 -9.03 8.73 -29.07
CA ARG A 386 -8.61 9.60 -30.19
C ARG A 386 -7.27 10.26 -29.91
N LEU A 387 -7.10 10.83 -28.73
CA LEU A 387 -5.83 11.45 -28.33
C LEU A 387 -4.69 10.43 -28.35
N MET A 388 -4.91 9.21 -27.81
CA MET A 388 -3.91 8.14 -27.89
C MET A 388 -3.56 7.75 -29.31
N ASN A 389 -4.54 7.70 -30.21
CA ASN A 389 -4.32 7.37 -31.63
C ASN A 389 -3.62 8.50 -32.38
N GLU A 390 -3.93 9.77 -32.04
CA GLU A 390 -3.38 10.96 -32.68
C GLU A 390 -1.92 11.18 -32.27
N TYR A 391 -1.60 11.00 -30.98
CA TYR A 391 -0.28 11.31 -30.41
C TYR A 391 0.60 10.08 -30.17
N GLY A 392 0.12 8.88 -30.42
CA GLY A 392 0.85 7.62 -30.31
C GLY A 392 0.98 7.10 -28.88
N VAL A 393 0.97 5.78 -28.78
CA VAL A 393 1.09 5.06 -27.50
C VAL A 393 2.47 5.26 -26.89
N ASP A 394 3.51 5.27 -27.72
CA ASP A 394 4.91 5.33 -27.26
C ASP A 394 5.23 6.67 -26.59
N ASN A 395 4.70 7.78 -27.08
CA ASN A 395 4.85 9.09 -26.44
C ASN A 395 4.19 9.13 -25.05
N VAL A 396 3.04 8.49 -24.90
CA VAL A 396 2.36 8.36 -23.58
C VAL A 396 3.17 7.47 -22.63
N VAL A 397 3.71 6.35 -23.14
CA VAL A 397 4.56 5.43 -22.35
C VAL A 397 5.85 6.13 -21.93
N HIS A 398 6.47 6.90 -22.83
CA HIS A 398 7.67 7.67 -22.53
C HIS A 398 7.42 8.71 -21.42
N LEU A 399 6.33 9.50 -21.55
CA LEU A 399 5.95 10.45 -20.51
C LEU A 399 5.66 9.75 -19.17
N ALA A 400 4.95 8.64 -19.20
CA ALA A 400 4.64 7.86 -17.99
C ALA A 400 5.93 7.41 -17.27
N LYS A 401 6.96 6.98 -18.02
CA LYS A 401 8.28 6.63 -17.47
C LYS A 401 8.99 7.84 -16.85
N LYS A 402 9.01 8.98 -17.53
CA LYS A 402 9.56 10.24 -16.96
C LYS A 402 8.83 10.68 -15.69
N MET A 403 7.55 10.37 -15.56
CA MET A 403 6.75 10.60 -14.36
C MET A 403 6.85 9.46 -13.32
N GLY A 404 7.84 8.57 -13.45
CA GLY A 404 8.19 7.58 -12.42
C GLY A 404 7.44 6.26 -12.48
N ILE A 405 6.69 5.95 -13.54
CA ILE A 405 6.08 4.62 -13.74
C ILE A 405 7.15 3.65 -14.21
N LYS A 406 7.59 2.78 -13.29
CA LYS A 406 8.64 1.76 -13.53
C LYS A 406 8.06 0.43 -14.02
N THR A 407 6.79 0.16 -13.70
CA THR A 407 6.08 -1.05 -14.16
C THR A 407 5.93 -1.02 -15.68
N PRO A 408 6.27 -2.11 -16.40
CA PRO A 408 6.12 -2.18 -17.85
C PRO A 408 4.68 -1.90 -18.29
N LEU A 409 4.52 -0.98 -19.22
CA LEU A 409 3.23 -0.60 -19.77
C LEU A 409 2.97 -1.33 -21.09
N PRO A 410 1.74 -1.84 -21.33
CA PRO A 410 1.42 -2.46 -22.62
C PRO A 410 1.30 -1.39 -23.71
N ALA A 411 2.06 -1.55 -24.80
CA ALA A 411 2.04 -0.63 -25.94
C ALA A 411 0.81 -0.91 -26.84
N VAL A 412 -0.39 -0.68 -26.30
CA VAL A 412 -1.65 -0.90 -27.01
C VAL A 412 -2.58 0.31 -26.89
N PRO A 413 -3.45 0.60 -27.88
CA PRO A 413 -4.35 1.76 -27.84
C PRO A 413 -5.29 1.79 -26.64
N SER A 414 -5.66 0.63 -26.11
CA SER A 414 -6.52 0.50 -24.92
C SER A 414 -5.85 0.97 -23.63
N LEU A 415 -4.52 1.23 -23.63
CA LEU A 415 -3.81 1.90 -22.54
C LEU A 415 -4.43 3.28 -22.24
N SER A 416 -5.03 3.96 -23.24
CA SER A 416 -5.78 5.21 -23.05
C SER A 416 -6.91 5.11 -22.03
N LEU A 417 -7.41 3.91 -21.75
CA LEU A 417 -8.43 3.63 -20.74
C LEU A 417 -7.87 2.98 -19.48
N GLY A 418 -6.54 2.88 -19.37
CA GLY A 418 -5.84 2.37 -18.21
C GLY A 418 -5.98 0.86 -18.01
N VAL A 419 -5.73 0.07 -19.05
CA VAL A 419 -5.67 -1.41 -18.95
C VAL A 419 -4.42 -1.90 -18.22
N ALA A 420 -3.44 -1.02 -17.98
CA ALA A 420 -2.25 -1.36 -17.19
C ALA A 420 -2.59 -1.64 -15.73
N GLU A 421 -1.88 -2.60 -15.15
CA GLU A 421 -1.95 -2.93 -13.72
C GLU A 421 -0.75 -2.32 -13.00
N LEU A 422 -0.99 -1.28 -12.21
CA LEU A 422 0.05 -0.49 -11.53
C LEU A 422 -0.16 -0.50 -10.02
N PRO A 423 0.92 -0.38 -9.23
CA PRO A 423 0.80 -0.14 -7.79
C PRO A 423 0.31 1.29 -7.53
N LEU A 424 -0.41 1.48 -6.43
CA LEU A 424 -0.85 2.80 -5.98
C LEU A 424 0.33 3.75 -5.80
N PHE A 425 1.46 3.23 -5.33
CA PHE A 425 2.72 3.96 -5.14
C PHE A 425 3.15 4.70 -6.41
N GLU A 426 3.24 3.99 -7.54
CA GLU A 426 3.65 4.60 -8.83
C GLU A 426 2.61 5.61 -9.34
N MET A 427 1.32 5.30 -9.19
CA MET A 427 0.25 6.19 -9.62
C MET A 427 0.21 7.50 -8.84
N VAL A 428 0.46 7.47 -7.53
CA VAL A 428 0.54 8.68 -6.71
C VAL A 428 1.79 9.49 -7.06
N GLY A 429 2.95 8.82 -7.21
CA GLY A 429 4.19 9.46 -7.65
C GLY A 429 4.03 10.17 -8.99
N ALA A 430 3.52 9.50 -10.00
CA ALA A 430 3.26 10.09 -11.31
C ALA A 430 2.26 11.26 -11.24
N THR A 431 1.20 11.12 -10.43
CA THR A 431 0.18 12.18 -10.29
C THR A 431 0.74 13.40 -9.54
N SER A 432 1.69 13.22 -8.62
CA SER A 432 2.30 14.32 -7.86
C SER A 432 3.09 15.29 -8.75
N THR A 433 3.63 14.81 -9.87
CA THR A 433 4.31 15.62 -10.88
C THR A 433 3.45 16.81 -11.35
N PHE A 434 2.13 16.61 -11.51
CA PHE A 434 1.23 17.70 -11.90
C PHE A 434 1.12 18.78 -10.83
N ALA A 435 1.10 18.43 -9.55
CA ALA A 435 1.02 19.40 -8.46
C ALA A 435 2.36 20.10 -8.17
N ASN A 436 3.46 19.56 -8.69
CA ASN A 436 4.82 20.06 -8.49
C ASN A 436 5.40 20.77 -9.74
N GLY A 437 4.55 21.44 -10.51
CA GLY A 437 5.02 22.20 -11.68
C GLY A 437 5.68 21.36 -12.77
N GLY A 438 5.34 20.07 -12.87
CA GLY A 438 5.90 19.15 -13.86
C GLY A 438 7.17 18.43 -13.42
N VAL A 439 7.67 18.71 -12.22
CA VAL A 439 8.84 18.01 -11.64
C VAL A 439 8.38 16.73 -10.95
N TYR A 440 8.87 15.60 -11.42
CA TYR A 440 8.76 14.33 -10.71
C TYR A 440 9.81 14.25 -9.61
N ILE A 441 9.39 13.91 -8.40
CA ILE A 441 10.29 13.54 -7.30
C ILE A 441 9.87 12.15 -6.84
N GLU A 442 10.82 11.22 -6.80
CA GLU A 442 10.53 9.85 -6.38
C GLU A 442 9.97 9.84 -4.94
N PRO A 443 8.77 9.26 -4.71
CA PRO A 443 8.21 9.20 -3.38
C PRO A 443 9.14 8.47 -2.41
N THR A 444 9.52 9.14 -1.33
CA THR A 444 10.41 8.61 -0.30
C THR A 444 9.77 8.58 1.08
N PHE A 445 10.17 7.60 1.89
CA PHE A 445 9.70 7.45 3.27
C PHE A 445 10.83 7.26 4.29
N ILE A 446 12.08 7.09 3.85
CA ILE A 446 13.26 7.08 4.71
C ILE A 446 14.09 8.30 4.37
N LEU A 447 14.30 9.20 5.34
CA LEU A 447 15.16 10.36 5.16
C LEU A 447 16.60 10.02 5.49
N ARG A 448 16.80 9.38 6.65
CA ARG A 448 18.13 9.12 7.17
C ARG A 448 18.13 7.95 8.14
N ILE A 449 19.24 7.23 8.19
CA ILE A 449 19.51 6.18 9.20
C ILE A 449 20.79 6.55 9.93
N GLU A 450 20.73 6.57 11.26
CA GLU A 450 21.88 6.77 12.13
C GLU A 450 22.14 5.53 12.98
N ASP A 451 23.41 5.32 13.33
CA ASP A 451 23.79 4.33 14.34
C ASP A 451 23.44 4.81 15.76
N LYS A 452 23.70 3.99 16.77
CA LYS A 452 23.47 4.33 18.19
C LYS A 452 24.27 5.54 18.67
N ASN A 453 25.37 5.90 18.00
CA ASN A 453 26.25 7.01 18.34
C ASN A 453 25.87 8.31 17.61
N GLY A 454 24.93 8.24 16.66
CA GLY A 454 24.50 9.38 15.85
C GLY A 454 25.26 9.51 14.52
N SER A 455 26.10 8.53 14.15
CA SER A 455 26.78 8.54 12.86
C SER A 455 25.79 8.19 11.76
N VAL A 456 25.78 8.98 10.68
CA VAL A 456 24.89 8.76 9.54
C VAL A 456 25.37 7.54 8.74
N ILE A 457 24.50 6.53 8.60
CA ILE A 457 24.74 5.30 7.83
C ILE A 457 24.18 5.45 6.41
N TYR A 458 23.04 6.14 6.30
CA TYR A 458 22.31 6.33 5.05
C TYR A 458 21.60 7.68 5.07
N GLU A 459 21.60 8.37 3.95
CA GLU A 459 20.79 9.54 3.66
C GLU A 459 20.09 9.35 2.31
N SER A 460 18.83 9.75 2.23
CA SER A 460 18.02 9.57 1.02
C SER A 460 18.44 10.58 -0.05
N ASP A 461 18.63 10.08 -1.27
CA ASP A 461 18.85 10.88 -2.48
C ASP A 461 17.79 10.49 -3.52
N PRO A 462 16.59 11.13 -3.49
CA PRO A 462 15.50 10.76 -4.38
C PRO A 462 15.79 11.21 -5.81
N VAL A 463 15.34 10.40 -6.77
CA VAL A 463 15.40 10.76 -8.20
C VAL A 463 14.47 11.96 -8.45
N ILE A 464 15.01 12.98 -9.12
CA ILE A 464 14.28 14.19 -9.54
C ILE A 464 14.40 14.33 -11.05
N ASP A 465 13.27 14.49 -11.74
CA ASP A 465 13.21 14.66 -13.21
C ASP A 465 12.19 15.73 -13.60
N GLN A 466 12.54 16.63 -14.52
CA GLN A 466 11.59 17.57 -15.12
C GLN A 466 10.81 16.85 -16.22
N ALA A 467 9.72 16.19 -15.86
CA ALA A 467 8.92 15.36 -16.77
C ALA A 467 8.00 16.17 -17.69
N LEU A 468 7.53 17.33 -17.24
CA LEU A 468 6.62 18.21 -17.98
C LEU A 468 7.03 19.69 -17.83
N ASP A 469 6.72 20.48 -18.85
CA ASP A 469 6.78 21.94 -18.75
C ASP A 469 5.80 22.45 -17.67
N PRO A 470 6.17 23.46 -16.86
CA PRO A 470 5.32 24.00 -15.81
C PRO A 470 3.95 24.49 -16.31
N ASN A 471 3.89 25.07 -17.53
CA ASN A 471 2.63 25.55 -18.11
C ASN A 471 1.70 24.38 -18.50
N VAL A 472 2.26 23.31 -19.07
CA VAL A 472 1.53 22.07 -19.38
C VAL A 472 1.00 21.44 -18.10
N SER A 473 1.83 21.38 -17.07
CA SER A 473 1.45 20.89 -15.74
C SER A 473 0.28 21.70 -15.15
N TYR A 474 0.35 23.02 -15.19
CA TYR A 474 -0.72 23.91 -14.71
C TYR A 474 -2.01 23.78 -15.54
N GLN A 475 -1.91 23.59 -16.86
CA GLN A 475 -3.08 23.28 -17.69
C GLN A 475 -3.73 21.97 -17.26
N MET A 476 -2.95 20.92 -16.97
CA MET A 476 -3.47 19.66 -16.47
C MET A 476 -4.18 19.83 -15.11
N ILE A 477 -3.59 20.55 -14.17
CA ILE A 477 -4.25 20.89 -12.88
C ILE A 477 -5.59 21.59 -13.13
N SER A 478 -5.61 22.59 -14.03
CA SER A 478 -6.84 23.31 -14.39
C SER A 478 -7.93 22.38 -14.96
N MET A 479 -7.53 21.43 -15.81
CA MET A 479 -8.47 20.41 -16.35
C MET A 479 -8.92 19.41 -15.27
N MET A 480 -8.03 18.99 -14.38
CA MET A 480 -8.35 18.06 -13.28
C MET A 480 -9.21 18.75 -12.19
N LYS A 481 -9.14 20.08 -12.03
CA LYS A 481 -10.08 20.84 -11.19
C LYS A 481 -11.52 20.72 -11.71
N ALA A 482 -11.72 20.74 -13.03
CA ALA A 482 -13.04 20.61 -13.66
C ALA A 482 -13.72 19.24 -13.37
N VAL A 483 -12.94 18.21 -13.02
CA VAL A 483 -13.48 16.91 -12.57
C VAL A 483 -14.29 17.07 -11.28
N VAL A 484 -13.88 18.02 -10.41
CA VAL A 484 -14.38 18.18 -9.03
C VAL A 484 -15.28 19.40 -8.85
N ASP A 485 -15.00 20.52 -9.55
CA ASP A 485 -15.67 21.81 -9.33
C ASP A 485 -16.98 21.99 -10.09
N GLY A 486 -17.25 21.12 -11.06
CA GLY A 486 -18.48 21.19 -11.86
C GLY A 486 -18.47 22.27 -12.94
N SER A 487 -17.32 22.90 -13.25
CA SER A 487 -17.20 23.97 -14.26
C SER A 487 -17.59 23.52 -15.68
N CYS A 488 -17.68 22.21 -15.93
CA CYS A 488 -18.19 21.63 -17.17
C CYS A 488 -19.69 21.26 -17.11
N GLY A 489 -20.46 21.78 -16.15
CA GLY A 489 -21.85 21.39 -15.91
C GLY A 489 -22.00 20.01 -15.23
N SER A 490 -20.95 19.21 -15.30
CA SER A 490 -20.85 17.87 -14.71
C SER A 490 -19.38 17.52 -14.47
N GLY A 491 -19.13 16.40 -13.81
CA GLY A 491 -17.78 15.90 -13.56
C GLY A 491 -17.85 14.69 -12.65
N THR A 492 -16.97 13.72 -12.85
CA THR A 492 -17.03 12.45 -12.13
C THR A 492 -16.70 12.58 -10.64
N GLY A 493 -16.07 13.70 -10.22
CA GLY A 493 -15.69 14.01 -8.83
C GLY A 493 -16.55 15.07 -8.16
N VAL A 494 -17.56 15.66 -8.81
CA VAL A 494 -18.38 16.79 -8.27
C VAL A 494 -19.07 16.47 -6.94
N ARG A 495 -19.21 15.19 -6.60
CA ARG A 495 -19.75 14.75 -5.31
C ARG A 495 -18.96 15.27 -4.11
N LEU A 496 -17.68 15.63 -4.27
CA LEU A 496 -16.88 16.28 -3.22
C LEU A 496 -17.39 17.68 -2.83
N ARG A 497 -18.16 18.35 -3.71
CA ARG A 497 -18.75 19.66 -3.48
C ARG A 497 -20.17 19.61 -2.90
N GLY A 498 -20.77 18.43 -2.88
CA GLY A 498 -22.17 18.23 -2.45
C GLY A 498 -22.35 18.20 -0.93
N GLY A 499 -23.59 17.92 -0.49
CA GLY A 499 -23.98 17.87 0.93
C GLY A 499 -23.77 16.53 1.64
N ARG A 500 -22.92 15.63 1.12
CA ARG A 500 -22.65 14.33 1.73
C ARG A 500 -21.68 14.46 2.91
N ALA A 501 -21.65 13.48 3.82
CA ALA A 501 -20.79 13.51 5.01
C ALA A 501 -19.29 13.69 4.69
N TYR A 502 -18.80 13.08 3.61
CA TYR A 502 -17.43 13.20 3.12
C TYR A 502 -17.18 14.44 2.24
N ALA A 503 -18.23 15.15 1.83
CA ALA A 503 -18.18 16.28 0.90
C ALA A 503 -18.12 17.64 1.61
N GLY A 504 -18.17 18.73 0.83
CA GLY A 504 -18.17 20.11 1.34
C GLY A 504 -16.77 20.65 1.63
N ILE A 505 -15.73 20.15 0.93
CA ILE A 505 -14.38 20.74 0.98
C ILE A 505 -14.39 22.02 0.15
N PRO A 506 -14.23 23.22 0.76
CA PRO A 506 -14.34 24.48 0.04
C PRO A 506 -13.09 24.88 -0.73
N TYR A 507 -11.98 24.20 -0.44
CA TYR A 507 -10.65 24.56 -0.96
C TYR A 507 -10.40 23.98 -2.37
N PRO A 508 -9.52 24.61 -3.16
CA PRO A 508 -9.14 24.11 -4.48
C PRO A 508 -8.68 22.65 -4.44
N THR A 509 -9.30 21.84 -5.27
CA THR A 509 -9.01 20.41 -5.37
C THR A 509 -9.09 20.02 -6.82
N ALA A 510 -8.03 19.41 -7.33
CA ALA A 510 -8.00 18.72 -8.62
C ALA A 510 -8.14 17.22 -8.38
N GLY A 511 -8.59 16.46 -9.37
CA GLY A 511 -8.67 15.01 -9.18
C GLY A 511 -9.06 14.23 -10.42
N LYS A 512 -9.02 12.90 -10.28
CA LYS A 512 -9.50 11.97 -11.31
C LYS A 512 -10.05 10.71 -10.67
N THR A 513 -11.26 10.33 -11.06
CA THR A 513 -11.86 9.04 -10.71
C THR A 513 -11.38 7.95 -11.66
N GLY A 514 -11.17 6.75 -11.14
CA GLY A 514 -10.94 5.53 -11.90
C GLY A 514 -12.00 4.48 -11.60
N THR A 515 -12.46 3.84 -12.65
CA THR A 515 -13.35 2.68 -12.56
C THR A 515 -12.91 1.72 -13.63
N THR A 516 -12.63 0.49 -13.26
CA THR A 516 -12.27 -0.55 -14.23
C THR A 516 -13.51 -1.16 -14.85
N GLN A 517 -13.34 -1.74 -16.03
CA GLN A 517 -14.38 -2.58 -16.61
C GLN A 517 -14.74 -3.67 -15.61
N ASN A 518 -16.04 -3.96 -15.52
CA ASN A 518 -16.56 -4.95 -14.57
C ASN A 518 -16.53 -4.54 -13.08
N ASN A 519 -16.21 -3.30 -12.72
CA ASN A 519 -16.28 -2.77 -11.36
C ASN A 519 -15.41 -3.53 -10.35
N THR A 520 -14.24 -3.99 -10.77
CA THR A 520 -13.27 -4.71 -9.91
C THR A 520 -12.50 -3.76 -9.03
N ASP A 521 -12.16 -2.58 -9.57
CA ASP A 521 -11.29 -1.61 -8.93
C ASP A 521 -11.90 -0.20 -9.03
N GLY A 522 -11.98 0.46 -7.90
CA GLY A 522 -12.42 1.83 -7.80
C GLY A 522 -11.29 2.72 -7.28
N TRP A 523 -10.94 3.76 -8.06
CA TRP A 523 -9.82 4.64 -7.77
C TRP A 523 -10.24 6.08 -7.63
N PHE A 524 -9.50 6.82 -6.83
CA PHE A 524 -9.53 8.28 -6.86
C PHE A 524 -8.11 8.84 -6.63
N MET A 525 -7.69 9.72 -7.54
CA MET A 525 -6.50 10.55 -7.36
C MET A 525 -6.97 11.97 -7.07
N GLY A 526 -6.62 12.49 -5.90
CA GLY A 526 -6.96 13.84 -5.47
C GLY A 526 -5.71 14.67 -5.22
N LEU A 527 -5.68 15.89 -5.70
CA LEU A 527 -4.55 16.81 -5.61
C LEU A 527 -4.98 18.10 -4.93
N THR A 528 -4.16 18.55 -4.02
CA THR A 528 -4.10 19.90 -3.47
C THR A 528 -2.69 20.43 -3.66
N PRO A 529 -2.40 21.73 -3.44
CA PRO A 529 -1.02 22.22 -3.55
C PRO A 529 -0.01 21.47 -2.67
N ASP A 530 -0.41 21.03 -1.48
CA ASP A 530 0.51 20.45 -0.49
C ASP A 530 0.40 18.93 -0.36
N LEU A 531 -0.69 18.31 -0.82
CA LEU A 531 -0.88 16.87 -0.73
C LEU A 531 -1.50 16.30 -2.01
N VAL A 532 -0.87 15.25 -2.52
CA VAL A 532 -1.44 14.39 -3.56
C VAL A 532 -1.75 13.04 -2.93
N THR A 533 -3.01 12.63 -3.01
CA THR A 533 -3.51 11.44 -2.34
C THR A 533 -4.19 10.52 -3.34
N GLY A 534 -3.69 9.29 -3.42
CA GLY A 534 -4.33 8.22 -4.16
C GLY A 534 -5.07 7.28 -3.23
N VAL A 535 -6.25 6.83 -3.68
CA VAL A 535 -7.07 5.83 -2.98
C VAL A 535 -7.48 4.75 -3.97
N TRP A 536 -7.31 3.50 -3.57
CA TRP A 536 -7.84 2.34 -4.26
C TRP A 536 -8.79 1.56 -3.35
N VAL A 537 -9.86 0.99 -3.93
CA VAL A 537 -10.81 0.08 -3.27
C VAL A 537 -11.17 -1.07 -4.20
N GLY A 538 -11.18 -2.29 -3.68
CA GLY A 538 -11.58 -3.49 -4.40
C GLY A 538 -11.58 -4.72 -3.51
N ALA A 539 -12.06 -5.85 -4.00
CA ALA A 539 -11.84 -7.12 -3.30
C ALA A 539 -10.43 -7.65 -3.59
N GLN A 540 -9.92 -8.52 -2.73
CA GLN A 540 -8.62 -9.15 -2.92
C GLN A 540 -8.54 -9.92 -4.25
N ASP A 541 -9.63 -10.58 -4.62
CA ASP A 541 -9.76 -11.33 -5.87
C ASP A 541 -10.65 -10.55 -6.85
N PRO A 542 -10.18 -10.23 -8.08
CA PRO A 542 -10.97 -9.47 -9.07
C PRO A 542 -12.27 -10.15 -9.52
N THR A 543 -12.43 -11.45 -9.28
CA THR A 543 -13.66 -12.18 -9.55
C THR A 543 -14.76 -11.91 -8.53
N VAL A 544 -14.40 -11.28 -7.40
CA VAL A 544 -15.33 -10.78 -6.37
C VAL A 544 -15.44 -9.27 -6.53
N ARG A 545 -16.52 -8.79 -7.10
CA ARG A 545 -16.67 -7.40 -7.57
C ARG A 545 -18.11 -6.93 -7.49
N PHE A 546 -18.37 -5.63 -7.59
CA PHE A 546 -19.72 -5.09 -7.64
C PHE A 546 -20.48 -5.55 -8.90
N ASN A 547 -21.77 -5.81 -8.76
CA ASN A 547 -22.66 -6.11 -9.89
C ASN A 547 -22.97 -4.86 -10.70
N SER A 548 -23.06 -3.69 -10.06
CA SER A 548 -23.41 -2.44 -10.71
C SER A 548 -22.30 -1.39 -10.66
N THR A 549 -22.12 -0.69 -11.78
CA THR A 549 -21.19 0.46 -11.85
C THR A 549 -21.63 1.59 -10.91
N ALA A 550 -22.93 1.75 -10.66
CA ALA A 550 -23.44 2.75 -9.73
C ALA A 550 -22.87 2.61 -8.31
N LEU A 551 -22.58 1.38 -7.88
CA LEU A 551 -21.96 1.10 -6.57
C LEU A 551 -20.43 1.00 -6.67
N GLY A 552 -19.92 0.31 -7.69
CA GLY A 552 -18.49 -0.02 -7.82
C GLY A 552 -17.60 1.06 -8.44
N GLN A 553 -18.19 2.18 -8.93
CA GLN A 553 -17.39 3.26 -9.51
C GLN A 553 -16.54 4.01 -8.47
N GLY A 554 -15.38 4.53 -8.90
CA GLY A 554 -14.46 5.29 -8.05
C GLY A 554 -15.09 6.47 -7.30
N ALA A 555 -16.14 7.07 -7.88
CA ALA A 555 -16.95 8.14 -7.24
C ALA A 555 -17.73 7.67 -5.99
N ASN A 556 -17.93 6.36 -5.79
CA ASN A 556 -18.59 5.78 -4.62
C ASN A 556 -17.65 4.98 -3.73
N THR A 557 -16.47 4.63 -4.22
CA THR A 557 -15.48 3.80 -3.53
C THR A 557 -14.30 4.62 -3.02
N GLY A 558 -13.38 5.04 -3.88
CA GLY A 558 -12.17 5.78 -3.49
C GLY A 558 -12.42 7.25 -3.15
N LEU A 559 -13.29 7.95 -3.89
CA LEU A 559 -13.55 9.38 -3.68
C LEU A 559 -14.10 9.72 -2.29
N PRO A 560 -15.04 8.95 -1.69
CA PRO A 560 -15.51 9.24 -0.33
C PRO A 560 -14.40 9.12 0.72
N ILE A 561 -13.51 8.13 0.60
CA ILE A 561 -12.35 7.96 1.50
C ILE A 561 -11.45 9.19 1.44
N TYR A 562 -11.11 9.66 0.23
CA TYR A 562 -10.37 10.91 0.03
C TYR A 562 -11.10 12.09 0.69
N GLY A 563 -12.41 12.19 0.50
CA GLY A 563 -13.22 13.28 1.08
C GLY A 563 -13.20 13.29 2.61
N TYR A 564 -13.40 12.13 3.24
CA TYR A 564 -13.29 11.98 4.70
C TYR A 564 -11.89 12.33 5.20
N PHE A 565 -10.86 11.84 4.53
CA PHE A 565 -9.47 12.12 4.85
C PHE A 565 -9.16 13.60 4.82
N MET A 566 -9.43 14.28 3.70
CA MET A 566 -9.10 15.69 3.54
C MET A 566 -9.92 16.60 4.46
N LYS A 567 -11.18 16.25 4.77
CA LYS A 567 -11.95 16.99 5.78
C LYS A 567 -11.30 16.98 7.15
N LYS A 568 -10.73 15.83 7.57
CA LYS A 568 -9.99 15.72 8.83
C LYS A 568 -8.68 16.49 8.77
N VAL A 569 -7.93 16.37 7.68
CA VAL A 569 -6.67 17.09 7.48
C VAL A 569 -6.88 18.62 7.55
N TYR A 570 -7.89 19.14 6.86
CA TYR A 570 -8.20 20.57 6.91
C TYR A 570 -8.78 21.07 8.24
N ALA A 571 -9.40 20.19 9.00
CA ALA A 571 -9.98 20.52 10.31
C ALA A 571 -8.94 20.47 11.44
N ASP A 572 -7.81 19.80 11.26
CA ASP A 572 -6.75 19.68 12.27
C ASP A 572 -5.82 20.89 12.21
N SER A 573 -5.94 21.79 13.19
CA SER A 573 -5.14 23.02 13.29
C SER A 573 -3.64 22.80 13.46
N ASN A 574 -3.22 21.58 13.81
CA ASN A 574 -1.80 21.23 13.95
C ASN A 574 -1.16 20.79 12.62
N ILE A 575 -1.98 20.55 11.59
CA ILE A 575 -1.51 20.24 10.26
C ILE A 575 -1.46 21.55 9.46
N LYS A 576 -0.24 21.91 9.05
CA LYS A 576 -0.04 23.07 8.16
C LYS A 576 -0.34 22.66 6.73
N ILE A 577 -1.51 23.01 6.23
CA ILE A 577 -1.93 22.75 4.85
C ILE A 577 -2.49 24.02 4.23
N SER A 578 -2.08 24.33 3.00
CA SER A 578 -2.55 25.49 2.24
C SER A 578 -4.05 25.39 1.95
N LYS A 579 -4.72 26.51 2.07
CA LYS A 579 -6.12 26.71 1.65
C LYS A 579 -6.20 27.47 0.33
N GLY A 580 -5.05 27.89 -0.21
CA GLY A 580 -4.91 28.59 -1.48
C GLY A 580 -5.02 27.68 -2.70
N ASP A 581 -4.96 28.30 -3.87
CA ASP A 581 -4.95 27.57 -5.15
C ASP A 581 -3.54 27.14 -5.54
N PHE A 582 -3.44 26.29 -6.53
CA PHE A 582 -2.17 25.89 -7.13
C PHE A 582 -1.43 27.11 -7.71
N ALA A 583 -0.12 27.12 -7.51
CA ALA A 583 0.71 28.21 -8.01
C ALA A 583 0.67 28.28 -9.55
N LYS A 584 0.40 29.48 -10.06
CA LYS A 584 0.41 29.75 -11.50
C LYS A 584 1.85 30.01 -11.94
N PRO A 585 2.37 29.33 -12.98
CA PRO A 585 3.71 29.59 -13.48
C PRO A 585 3.91 31.04 -13.92
N ALA A 586 5.11 31.56 -13.74
CA ALA A 586 5.48 32.88 -14.27
C ALA A 586 5.36 32.87 -15.80
N GLY A 587 4.76 33.94 -16.37
CA GLY A 587 4.56 34.04 -17.81
C GLY A 587 3.44 33.17 -18.41
N TYR A 588 2.65 32.46 -17.60
CA TYR A 588 1.58 31.59 -18.09
C TYR A 588 0.55 32.32 -18.98
N ASP A 589 0.23 33.58 -18.71
CA ASP A 589 -0.73 34.33 -19.51
C ASP A 589 -0.17 34.67 -20.89
N ASP A 590 1.12 34.90 -21.01
CA ASP A 590 1.82 35.11 -22.27
C ASP A 590 1.92 33.80 -23.06
N TYR A 591 2.28 32.71 -22.39
CA TYR A 591 2.24 31.36 -22.95
C TYR A 591 0.86 31.04 -23.54
N LYS A 592 -0.22 31.30 -22.79
CA LYS A 592 -1.60 31.07 -23.23
C LYS A 592 -1.98 31.96 -24.43
N ARG A 593 -1.50 33.21 -24.50
CA ARG A 593 -1.72 34.11 -25.63
C ARG A 593 -0.99 33.58 -26.87
N ASN A 594 0.25 33.17 -26.74
CA ASN A 594 1.06 32.67 -27.86
C ASN A 594 0.48 31.39 -28.46
N LEU A 595 -0.03 30.46 -27.64
CA LEU A 595 -0.77 29.28 -28.13
C LEU A 595 -2.00 29.64 -28.98
N ASN A 596 -2.59 30.81 -28.77
CA ASN A 596 -3.73 31.29 -29.57
C ASN A 596 -3.33 31.93 -30.90
N ILE A 597 -2.06 32.33 -31.06
CA ILE A 597 -1.54 33.05 -32.25
C ILE A 597 -0.93 32.04 -33.24
N ASN A 598 -0.28 30.99 -32.77
CA ASN A 598 0.49 30.06 -33.62
C ASN A 598 -0.29 28.74 -33.83
N SER A 599 -1.09 28.70 -34.87
CA SER A 599 -1.51 27.43 -35.46
C SER A 599 -0.53 27.09 -36.58
N ALA A 600 0.27 26.08 -36.40
CA ALA A 600 0.99 25.31 -37.44
C ALA A 600 2.43 25.71 -37.86
N ALA A 601 3.07 26.76 -37.37
CA ALA A 601 4.40 27.15 -37.89
C ALA A 601 5.61 26.83 -36.98
N ASP A 602 5.45 26.64 -35.68
CA ASP A 602 6.58 26.53 -34.73
C ASP A 602 6.68 25.17 -34.00
N PHE A 603 6.28 24.09 -34.65
CA PHE A 603 6.36 22.76 -34.06
C PHE A 603 7.79 22.20 -33.99
N ASP A 604 8.66 22.62 -34.87
CA ASP A 604 10.03 22.10 -35.01
C ASP A 604 11.02 22.68 -33.98
N ASP A 605 10.82 23.93 -33.52
CA ASP A 605 11.74 24.61 -32.60
C ASP A 605 11.53 24.27 -31.09
N LEU A 606 10.36 23.78 -30.70
CA LEU A 606 10.07 23.39 -29.29
C LEU A 606 10.51 21.96 -28.94
N MET A 607 11.02 21.23 -29.93
CA MET A 607 11.28 19.81 -29.86
C MET A 607 12.77 19.44 -30.00
N SER A 608 13.68 20.43 -29.96
CA SER A 608 15.10 20.21 -30.27
C SER A 608 15.92 19.52 -29.17
N ASP A 609 15.37 19.30 -27.97
CA ASP A 609 16.15 18.74 -26.85
C ASP A 609 15.74 17.36 -26.33
N ASP A 610 14.71 16.69 -26.90
CA ASP A 610 14.37 15.32 -26.49
C ASP A 610 13.93 14.44 -27.68
N LEU A 611 14.62 13.34 -27.87
CA LEU A 611 14.34 12.25 -28.81
C LEU A 611 12.86 11.96 -29.03
N MET A 612 12.32 12.37 -30.18
CA MET A 612 10.97 11.99 -30.62
C MET A 612 11.03 10.68 -31.42
N VAL A 613 10.19 9.76 -31.02
CA VAL A 613 9.89 8.59 -31.85
C VAL A 613 8.87 9.00 -32.92
N ASN A 614 9.27 8.97 -34.17
CA ASN A 614 8.36 9.19 -35.31
C ASN A 614 7.26 8.10 -35.33
N PRO A 615 6.06 8.38 -35.89
CA PRO A 615 4.96 7.40 -36.02
C PRO A 615 5.32 6.12 -36.80
N SER A 616 6.47 6.08 -37.47
CA SER A 616 7.01 4.92 -38.19
C SER A 616 7.85 3.97 -37.35
N GLY A 617 8.11 4.27 -36.06
CA GLY A 617 8.82 3.35 -35.15
C GLY A 617 10.35 3.27 -35.34
N GLU A 618 10.95 4.14 -36.10
CA GLU A 618 12.43 4.20 -36.26
C GLU A 618 13.05 5.13 -35.21
N ILE A 619 13.93 4.59 -34.38
CA ILE A 619 14.80 5.36 -33.47
C ILE A 619 15.97 5.90 -34.28
N LYS A 620 16.06 7.21 -34.44
CA LYS A 620 17.31 7.82 -34.87
C LYS A 620 18.20 8.03 -33.68
N GLU A 621 19.20 7.17 -33.51
CA GLU A 621 20.36 7.45 -32.66
C GLU A 621 21.15 8.59 -33.29
N THR A 622 21.32 9.69 -32.57
CA THR A 622 22.33 10.68 -32.91
C THR A 622 23.69 10.08 -32.55
N GLU A 623 24.48 9.72 -33.53
CA GLU A 623 25.90 9.45 -33.35
C GLU A 623 26.56 10.71 -32.78
N GLU A 624 26.88 10.71 -31.49
CA GLU A 624 27.91 11.59 -30.95
C GLU A 624 29.25 11.08 -31.46
N ASP A 625 29.88 11.90 -32.28
CA ASP A 625 31.26 11.77 -32.80
C ASP A 625 32.24 11.66 -31.62
N LEU A 626 32.57 10.44 -31.20
CA LEU A 626 33.72 10.19 -30.35
C LEU A 626 34.98 10.32 -31.21
N GLY A 627 35.54 11.54 -31.25
CA GLY A 627 36.84 11.82 -31.82
C GLY A 627 37.90 10.89 -31.21
N THR A 628 38.37 9.98 -32.01
CA THR A 628 39.60 9.24 -31.76
C THR A 628 40.79 10.16 -31.96
N ASP A 629 41.33 10.69 -30.86
CA ASP A 629 42.69 11.21 -30.88
C ASP A 629 43.67 10.06 -30.69
N GLU A 630 44.44 9.82 -31.74
CA GLU A 630 45.65 9.02 -31.76
C GLU A 630 46.67 9.58 -30.75
N LEU A 631 47.15 8.73 -29.86
CA LEU A 631 48.46 8.94 -29.23
C LEU A 631 49.36 7.72 -29.51
N ASN A 632 50.10 7.86 -30.61
CA ASN A 632 51.40 7.26 -30.76
C ASN A 632 52.44 8.09 -29.97
N GLN A 633 52.99 7.55 -28.92
CA GLN A 633 54.41 7.43 -28.56
C GLN A 633 54.54 6.86 -27.15
#